data_7bd2d514d32c660b987eb389c263f883
#
_entry.id   7bd2d514d32c660b987eb389c263f883
#
_cell.length_a   1.000
_cell.length_b   1.000
_cell.length_c   1.000
_cell.angle_alpha   90.00
_cell.angle_beta   90.00
_cell.angle_gamma   90.00
#
_symmetry.space_group_name_H-M   'P 1'
#
loop_
_entity.id
_entity.type
_entity.pdbx_description
1 polymer ?
#
loop_
_entity_poly.entity_id
_entity_poly.type
_entity_poly.pdbx_seq_one_letter_code
_entity_poly.pdbx_strand_id
1 'polypeptide(L)'
;KLKILGKHEEFTLYVAVAISNTLENAEEHLWELAKYVDGWGRIHLVERLSETNDPNIKHWMITEGYKNNIMYEYLALICAVTGDLKFELLKANPSPEIMQAAGEIIGALISGGPAEDINSYKDAGDVVKLYLEHSLGKDNSLNQFLILNSIKNYASNQETNWNELSSNGWTDDLRVN
;
A
#
# COMPACT_ATOMS: atom_id res chain seq x y z
N LYS A 1 -28.40 -10.26 -1.20
CA LYS A 1 -28.89 -9.17 -2.09
C LYS A 1 -28.04 -7.91 -1.98
N LEU A 2 -27.69 -7.42 -0.78
CA LEU A 2 -26.82 -6.23 -0.60
C LEU A 2 -25.50 -6.35 -1.34
N LYS A 3 -24.76 -7.47 -1.20
CA LYS A 3 -23.49 -7.70 -1.89
C LYS A 3 -23.57 -7.61 -3.42
N ILE A 4 -24.72 -8.01 -4.01
CA ILE A 4 -24.90 -7.89 -5.47
C ILE A 4 -25.00 -6.42 -5.88
N LEU A 5 -25.78 -5.65 -5.14
CA LEU A 5 -25.93 -4.21 -5.37
C LEU A 5 -24.60 -3.47 -5.17
N GLY A 6 -23.85 -3.83 -4.13
CA GLY A 6 -22.54 -3.23 -3.82
C GLY A 6 -21.45 -3.45 -4.85
N LYS A 7 -21.61 -4.38 -5.78
CA LYS A 7 -20.69 -4.57 -6.90
C LYS A 7 -20.79 -3.48 -7.97
N HIS A 8 -21.82 -2.67 -7.94
CA HIS A 8 -21.96 -1.48 -8.78
C HIS A 8 -21.36 -0.28 -8.05
N GLU A 9 -20.39 0.36 -8.64
CA GLU A 9 -19.58 1.42 -8.03
C GLU A 9 -20.42 2.52 -7.37
N GLU A 10 -21.50 2.93 -8.03
CA GLU A 10 -22.43 3.97 -7.55
C GLU A 10 -23.14 3.61 -6.23
N PHE A 11 -23.26 2.31 -5.92
CA PHE A 11 -23.94 1.82 -4.72
C PHE A 11 -22.99 1.27 -3.65
N THR A 12 -21.72 1.08 -3.98
CA THR A 12 -20.75 0.43 -3.08
C THR A 12 -20.67 1.14 -1.73
N LEU A 13 -20.60 2.46 -1.72
CA LEU A 13 -20.55 3.24 -0.48
C LEU A 13 -21.78 3.00 0.40
N TYR A 14 -22.98 3.07 -0.17
CA TYR A 14 -24.22 2.85 0.57
C TYR A 14 -24.32 1.43 1.12
N VAL A 15 -23.90 0.46 0.32
CA VAL A 15 -23.88 -0.95 0.74
C VAL A 15 -22.84 -1.17 1.83
N ALA A 16 -21.67 -0.55 1.75
CA ALA A 16 -20.63 -0.61 2.79
C ALA A 16 -21.18 -0.08 4.13
N VAL A 17 -21.85 1.08 4.12
CA VAL A 17 -22.49 1.64 5.31
C VAL A 17 -23.58 0.72 5.85
N ALA A 18 -24.42 0.15 4.99
CA ALA A 18 -25.44 -0.79 5.42
C ALA A 18 -24.86 -2.06 6.05
N ILE A 19 -23.81 -2.62 5.46
CA ILE A 19 -23.09 -3.80 6.00
C ILE A 19 -22.53 -3.47 7.38
N SER A 20 -21.79 -2.36 7.51
CA SER A 20 -21.16 -1.96 8.77
C SER A 20 -22.16 -1.77 9.91
N ASN A 21 -23.39 -1.34 9.61
CA ASN A 21 -24.40 -1.06 10.63
C ASN A 21 -25.35 -2.23 10.94
N THR A 22 -25.40 -3.27 10.10
CA THR A 22 -26.44 -4.31 10.21
C THR A 22 -25.92 -5.73 10.37
N LEU A 23 -24.65 -5.99 10.05
CA LEU A 23 -24.10 -7.35 10.07
C LEU A 23 -23.06 -7.50 11.19
N GLU A 24 -23.14 -8.62 11.93
CA GLU A 24 -22.19 -8.95 12.99
C GLU A 24 -20.76 -9.17 12.44
N ASN A 25 -20.63 -9.77 11.24
CA ASN A 25 -19.36 -10.03 10.58
C ASN A 25 -19.10 -9.00 9.46
N ALA A 26 -19.32 -7.72 9.76
CA ALA A 26 -19.23 -6.65 8.76
C ALA A 26 -17.88 -6.64 8.02
N GLU A 27 -16.79 -6.81 8.74
CA GLU A 27 -15.42 -6.80 8.19
C GLU A 27 -15.22 -7.84 7.08
N GLU A 28 -15.58 -9.11 7.33
CA GLU A 28 -15.48 -10.17 6.33
C GLU A 28 -16.33 -9.85 5.08
N HIS A 29 -17.51 -9.28 5.28
CA HIS A 29 -18.41 -8.92 4.19
C HIS A 29 -17.89 -7.74 3.36
N LEU A 30 -17.27 -6.76 4.00
CA LEU A 30 -16.61 -5.63 3.34
C LEU A 30 -15.40 -6.12 2.52
N TRP A 31 -14.57 -6.97 3.12
CA TRP A 31 -13.42 -7.57 2.44
C TRP A 31 -13.81 -8.39 1.21
N GLU A 32 -14.81 -9.27 1.36
CA GLU A 32 -15.32 -10.01 0.21
C GLU A 32 -15.84 -9.10 -0.90
N LEU A 33 -16.51 -7.98 -0.55
CA LEU A 33 -16.98 -7.03 -1.53
C LEU A 33 -15.82 -6.30 -2.20
N ALA A 34 -14.79 -5.91 -1.45
CA ALA A 34 -13.60 -5.22 -1.94
C ALA A 34 -12.84 -6.01 -3.01
N LYS A 35 -12.89 -7.34 -2.98
CA LYS A 35 -12.29 -8.21 -4.01
C LYS A 35 -12.96 -8.12 -5.38
N TYR A 36 -14.18 -7.60 -5.45
CA TYR A 36 -15.01 -7.58 -6.68
C TYR A 36 -15.27 -6.18 -7.22
N VAL A 37 -14.85 -5.15 -6.51
CA VAL A 37 -15.06 -3.77 -6.93
C VAL A 37 -13.72 -3.09 -7.17
N ASP A 38 -13.77 -2.02 -7.94
CA ASP A 38 -12.63 -1.18 -8.26
C ASP A 38 -13.01 0.30 -8.08
N GLY A 39 -12.16 1.23 -8.47
CA GLY A 39 -12.46 2.65 -8.43
C GLY A 39 -12.76 3.17 -7.02
N TRP A 40 -13.64 4.14 -6.92
CA TRP A 40 -14.08 4.73 -5.65
C TRP A 40 -14.73 3.72 -4.72
N GLY A 41 -15.38 2.70 -5.27
CA GLY A 41 -15.97 1.62 -4.49
C GLY A 41 -14.92 0.88 -3.67
N ARG A 42 -13.79 0.52 -4.28
CA ARG A 42 -12.67 -0.13 -3.57
C ARG A 42 -12.07 0.79 -2.52
N ILE A 43 -11.86 2.06 -2.83
CA ILE A 43 -11.30 3.04 -1.88
C ILE A 43 -12.14 3.05 -0.60
N HIS A 44 -13.45 3.22 -0.72
CA HIS A 44 -14.34 3.24 0.44
C HIS A 44 -14.37 1.96 1.26
N LEU A 45 -14.14 0.81 0.64
CA LEU A 45 -14.10 -0.47 1.35
C LEU A 45 -12.77 -0.68 2.06
N VAL A 46 -11.64 -0.37 1.40
CA VAL A 46 -10.30 -0.49 1.98
C VAL A 46 -10.15 0.46 3.17
N GLU A 47 -10.64 1.70 3.07
CA GLU A 47 -10.68 2.63 4.21
C GLU A 47 -11.39 2.05 5.44
N ARG A 48 -12.48 1.31 5.24
CA ARG A 48 -13.22 0.66 6.34
C ARG A 48 -12.54 -0.57 6.91
N LEU A 49 -11.59 -1.12 6.20
CA LEU A 49 -10.77 -2.25 6.64
C LEU A 49 -9.45 -1.80 7.31
N SER A 50 -9.21 -0.49 7.43
CA SER A 50 -7.94 0.07 7.91
C SER A 50 -7.56 -0.32 9.33
N GLU A 51 -8.51 -0.72 10.16
CA GLU A 51 -8.29 -1.14 11.55
C GLU A 51 -8.35 -2.66 11.73
N THR A 52 -8.29 -3.42 10.63
CA THR A 52 -8.37 -4.88 10.68
C THR A 52 -7.24 -5.49 11.48
N ASN A 53 -7.57 -6.55 12.24
CA ASN A 53 -6.58 -7.42 12.87
C ASN A 53 -6.53 -8.82 12.23
N ASP A 54 -7.38 -9.09 11.22
CA ASP A 54 -7.38 -10.36 10.51
C ASP A 54 -6.13 -10.47 9.62
N PRO A 55 -5.27 -11.50 9.83
CA PRO A 55 -4.03 -11.66 9.06
C PRO A 55 -4.27 -11.90 7.56
N ASN A 56 -5.41 -12.45 7.16
CA ASN A 56 -5.72 -12.67 5.76
C ASN A 56 -6.10 -11.35 5.08
N ILE A 57 -6.82 -10.48 5.78
CA ILE A 57 -7.16 -9.14 5.27
C ILE A 57 -5.90 -8.30 5.18
N LYS A 58 -5.03 -8.30 6.19
CA LYS A 58 -3.74 -7.62 6.18
C LYS A 58 -2.87 -8.06 5.00
N HIS A 59 -2.75 -9.36 4.80
CA HIS A 59 -2.00 -9.90 3.66
C HIS A 59 -2.61 -9.48 2.31
N TRP A 60 -3.93 -9.56 2.18
CA TRP A 60 -4.63 -9.10 0.99
C TRP A 60 -4.45 -7.59 0.74
N MET A 61 -4.44 -6.77 1.77
CA MET A 61 -4.19 -5.33 1.62
C MET A 61 -2.83 -5.07 0.96
N ILE A 62 -1.77 -5.78 1.38
CA ILE A 62 -0.45 -5.63 0.78
C ILE A 62 -0.43 -6.15 -0.65
N THR A 63 -1.02 -7.31 -0.92
CA THR A 63 -0.86 -7.99 -2.21
C THR A 63 -1.83 -7.51 -3.28
N GLU A 64 -3.05 -7.10 -2.89
CA GLU A 64 -4.14 -6.78 -3.81
C GLU A 64 -4.91 -5.50 -3.46
N GLY A 65 -4.99 -5.17 -2.15
CA GLY A 65 -5.87 -4.10 -1.68
C GLY A 65 -5.54 -2.71 -2.21
N TYR A 66 -4.24 -2.43 -2.42
CA TYR A 66 -3.76 -1.15 -2.96
C TYR A 66 -4.03 -0.97 -4.46
N LYS A 67 -4.27 -2.05 -5.21
CA LYS A 67 -4.49 -1.99 -6.65
C LYS A 67 -5.84 -1.33 -6.96
N ASN A 68 -5.81 -0.33 -7.83
CA ASN A 68 -6.99 0.44 -8.17
C ASN A 68 -6.88 0.99 -9.59
N ASN A 69 -7.97 0.94 -10.36
CA ASN A 69 -7.98 1.42 -11.75
C ASN A 69 -7.95 2.96 -11.88
N ILE A 70 -8.22 3.68 -10.79
CA ILE A 70 -8.07 5.14 -10.77
C ILE A 70 -6.59 5.48 -10.56
N MET A 71 -6.08 5.20 -9.37
CA MET A 71 -4.70 5.48 -8.97
C MET A 71 -4.35 4.62 -7.74
N TYR A 72 -3.15 4.03 -7.73
CA TYR A 72 -2.65 3.25 -6.57
C TYR A 72 -2.38 4.16 -5.36
N GLU A 73 -2.04 5.41 -5.62
CA GLU A 73 -1.70 6.43 -4.63
C GLU A 73 -2.80 6.62 -3.57
N TYR A 74 -4.07 6.47 -3.94
CA TYR A 74 -5.18 6.58 -2.97
C TYR A 74 -5.16 5.52 -1.88
N LEU A 75 -4.59 4.36 -2.16
CA LEU A 75 -4.64 3.20 -1.26
C LEU A 75 -3.27 2.75 -0.75
N ALA A 76 -2.18 3.25 -1.35
CA ALA A 76 -0.82 2.79 -1.05
C ALA A 76 -0.47 2.94 0.43
N LEU A 77 -0.71 4.12 1.03
CA LEU A 77 -0.37 4.36 2.43
C LEU A 77 -1.20 3.49 3.39
N ILE A 78 -2.52 3.49 3.21
CA ILE A 78 -3.40 2.74 4.10
C ILE A 78 -3.11 1.23 4.03
N CYS A 79 -2.83 0.71 2.84
CA CYS A 79 -2.47 -0.70 2.66
C CYS A 79 -1.10 -1.03 3.23
N ALA A 80 -0.11 -0.16 3.09
CA ALA A 80 1.22 -0.33 3.67
C ALA A 80 1.17 -0.36 5.21
N VAL A 81 0.41 0.56 5.81
CA VAL A 81 0.29 0.68 7.27
C VAL A 81 -0.55 -0.46 7.84
N THR A 82 -1.75 -0.67 7.33
CA THR A 82 -2.68 -1.68 7.85
C THR A 82 -2.15 -3.10 7.64
N GLY A 83 -1.59 -3.36 6.46
CA GLY A 83 -0.99 -4.65 6.12
C GLY A 83 0.32 -4.94 6.84
N ASP A 84 0.92 -3.93 7.51
CA ASP A 84 2.23 -4.02 8.15
C ASP A 84 3.34 -4.44 7.17
N LEU A 85 3.48 -3.65 6.09
CA LEU A 85 4.46 -3.91 5.03
C LEU A 85 5.89 -4.05 5.57
N LYS A 86 6.25 -3.26 6.58
CA LYS A 86 7.56 -3.36 7.24
C LYS A 86 7.78 -4.74 7.83
N PHE A 87 6.80 -5.29 8.55
CA PHE A 87 6.90 -6.63 9.14
C PHE A 87 7.08 -7.71 8.07
N GLU A 88 6.37 -7.59 6.94
CA GLU A 88 6.53 -8.52 5.82
C GLU A 88 7.94 -8.48 5.22
N LEU A 89 8.54 -7.29 5.10
CA LEU A 89 9.89 -7.11 4.59
C LEU A 89 10.99 -7.46 5.61
N LEU A 90 10.70 -7.49 6.91
CA LEU A 90 11.66 -7.96 7.94
C LEU A 90 11.88 -9.48 7.89
N LYS A 91 11.02 -10.23 7.20
CA LYS A 91 11.24 -11.67 7.01
C LYS A 91 12.51 -11.93 6.20
N ALA A 92 13.25 -12.95 6.56
CA ALA A 92 14.53 -13.28 5.90
C ALA A 92 14.40 -13.51 4.37
N ASN A 93 13.26 -14.00 3.92
CA ASN A 93 12.95 -14.26 2.52
C ASN A 93 11.49 -13.88 2.22
N PRO A 94 11.18 -12.60 1.98
CA PRO A 94 9.86 -12.19 1.52
C PRO A 94 9.51 -12.89 0.20
N SER A 95 8.24 -13.26 0.03
CA SER A 95 7.79 -13.90 -1.21
C SER A 95 7.93 -12.95 -2.41
N PRO A 96 8.07 -13.48 -3.65
CA PRO A 96 8.10 -12.64 -4.85
C PRO A 96 6.88 -11.73 -4.97
N GLU A 97 5.71 -12.20 -4.52
CA GLU A 97 4.47 -11.44 -4.49
C GLU A 97 4.57 -10.22 -3.54
N ILE A 98 5.08 -10.43 -2.33
CA ILE A 98 5.33 -9.34 -1.36
C ILE A 98 6.36 -8.36 -1.90
N MET A 99 7.43 -8.84 -2.53
CA MET A 99 8.45 -7.96 -3.11
C MET A 99 7.91 -7.11 -4.26
N GLN A 100 7.07 -7.69 -5.12
CA GLN A 100 6.40 -6.94 -6.19
C GLN A 100 5.48 -5.88 -5.60
N ALA A 101 4.61 -6.28 -4.68
CA ALA A 101 3.67 -5.38 -4.02
C ALA A 101 4.36 -4.24 -3.27
N ALA A 102 5.42 -4.55 -2.53
CA ALA A 102 6.23 -3.55 -1.83
C ALA A 102 6.80 -2.51 -2.80
N GLY A 103 7.35 -2.94 -3.92
CA GLY A 103 7.85 -2.04 -4.95
C GLY A 103 6.78 -1.13 -5.54
N GLU A 104 5.61 -1.69 -5.88
CA GLU A 104 4.48 -0.93 -6.43
C GLU A 104 3.93 0.08 -5.41
N ILE A 105 3.79 -0.31 -4.13
CA ILE A 105 3.37 0.57 -3.04
C ILE A 105 4.39 1.71 -2.82
N ILE A 106 5.69 1.39 -2.75
CA ILE A 106 6.75 2.40 -2.60
C ILE A 106 6.72 3.37 -3.79
N GLY A 107 6.59 2.86 -5.01
CA GLY A 107 6.49 3.67 -6.22
C GLY A 107 5.29 4.62 -6.19
N ALA A 108 4.12 4.14 -5.78
CA ALA A 108 2.91 4.94 -5.64
C ALA A 108 3.07 6.02 -4.56
N LEU A 109 3.67 5.69 -3.41
CA LEU A 109 3.93 6.66 -2.33
C LEU A 109 4.94 7.74 -2.75
N ILE A 110 5.97 7.39 -3.53
CA ILE A 110 6.93 8.36 -4.09
C ILE A 110 6.26 9.26 -5.12
N SER A 111 5.35 8.73 -5.92
CA SER A 111 4.55 9.49 -6.89
C SER A 111 3.63 10.50 -6.20
N GLY A 112 3.03 10.12 -5.07
CA GLY A 112 2.20 10.96 -4.21
C GLY A 112 0.83 11.28 -4.82
N GLY A 113 0.78 12.10 -5.85
CA GLY A 113 -0.49 12.51 -6.48
C GLY A 113 -1.40 13.32 -5.56
N PRO A 114 -2.72 13.15 -5.62
CA PRO A 114 -3.68 13.87 -4.78
C PRO A 114 -3.91 13.22 -3.39
N ALA A 115 -3.21 12.12 -3.08
CA ALA A 115 -3.30 11.38 -1.83
C ALA A 115 -2.08 11.64 -0.94
N GLU A 116 -2.06 11.00 0.22
CA GLU A 116 -0.89 11.03 1.11
C GLU A 116 0.29 10.31 0.45
N ASP A 117 1.45 10.92 0.56
CA ASP A 117 2.68 10.49 -0.07
C ASP A 117 3.63 9.77 0.92
N ILE A 118 4.83 9.47 0.46
CA ILE A 118 5.85 8.75 1.24
C ILE A 118 6.27 9.52 2.51
N ASN A 119 6.09 10.84 2.56
CA ASN A 119 6.42 11.65 3.73
C ASN A 119 5.45 11.39 4.89
N SER A 120 4.22 10.98 4.60
CA SER A 120 3.22 10.60 5.60
C SER A 120 3.46 9.18 6.16
N TYR A 121 4.31 8.37 5.54
CA TYR A 121 4.59 7.00 5.98
C TYR A 121 5.72 6.94 7.00
N LYS A 122 5.39 6.70 8.27
CA LYS A 122 6.36 6.69 9.38
C LYS A 122 7.50 5.68 9.22
N ASP A 123 7.22 4.55 8.59
CA ASP A 123 8.20 3.49 8.35
C ASP A 123 8.87 3.57 6.97
N ALA A 124 8.71 4.68 6.25
CA ALA A 124 9.15 4.83 4.87
C ALA A 124 10.64 4.48 4.68
N GLY A 125 11.53 5.04 5.50
CA GLY A 125 12.96 4.80 5.41
C GLY A 125 13.32 3.33 5.61
N ASP A 126 12.76 2.70 6.65
CA ASP A 126 13.01 1.29 6.95
C ASP A 126 12.48 0.38 5.83
N VAL A 127 11.28 0.66 5.32
CA VAL A 127 10.65 -0.12 4.24
C VAL A 127 11.45 -0.01 2.95
N VAL A 128 11.90 1.19 2.58
CA VAL A 128 12.73 1.39 1.39
C VAL A 128 14.08 0.67 1.55
N LYS A 129 14.73 0.80 2.72
CA LYS A 129 15.99 0.10 3.00
C LYS A 129 15.85 -1.41 2.87
N LEU A 130 14.87 -2.01 3.54
CA LEU A 130 14.62 -3.44 3.48
C LEU A 130 14.31 -3.90 2.04
N TYR A 131 13.51 -3.14 1.30
CA TYR A 131 13.22 -3.43 -0.11
C TYR A 131 14.50 -3.44 -0.96
N LEU A 132 15.37 -2.45 -0.78
CA LEU A 132 16.66 -2.39 -1.49
C LEU A 132 17.57 -3.56 -1.13
N GLU A 133 17.69 -3.89 0.16
CA GLU A 133 18.48 -5.02 0.64
C GLU A 133 18.03 -6.36 0.03
N HIS A 134 16.71 -6.60 -0.03
CA HIS A 134 16.15 -7.79 -0.66
C HIS A 134 16.24 -7.80 -2.19
N SER A 135 16.42 -6.64 -2.82
CA SER A 135 16.59 -6.49 -4.27
C SER A 135 18.02 -6.71 -4.74
N LEU A 136 19.00 -6.62 -3.85
CA LEU A 136 20.43 -6.77 -4.19
C LEU A 136 20.74 -8.17 -4.73
N GLY A 137 21.45 -8.21 -5.85
CA GLY A 137 21.95 -9.46 -6.44
C GLY A 137 20.89 -10.35 -7.08
N LYS A 138 19.66 -9.86 -7.26
CA LYS A 138 18.58 -10.55 -7.98
C LYS A 138 18.47 -10.01 -9.40
N ASP A 139 18.07 -10.88 -10.33
CA ASP A 139 17.69 -10.46 -11.69
C ASP A 139 16.41 -9.63 -11.61
N ASN A 140 16.53 -8.35 -11.91
CA ASN A 140 15.44 -7.41 -11.79
C ASN A 140 14.58 -7.40 -13.06
N SER A 141 13.28 -7.49 -12.88
CA SER A 141 12.32 -7.21 -13.95
C SER A 141 12.37 -5.73 -14.34
N LEU A 142 11.84 -5.40 -15.53
CA LEU A 142 11.71 -3.99 -15.97
C LEU A 142 10.94 -3.15 -14.92
N ASN A 143 9.88 -3.71 -14.36
CA ASN A 143 9.08 -3.01 -13.34
C ASN A 143 9.93 -2.70 -12.09
N GLN A 144 10.68 -3.68 -11.61
CA GLN A 144 11.58 -3.49 -10.47
C GLN A 144 12.66 -2.44 -10.77
N PHE A 145 13.22 -2.43 -11.99
CA PHE A 145 14.18 -1.41 -12.42
C PHE A 145 13.56 -0.01 -12.36
N LEU A 146 12.33 0.17 -12.83
CA LEU A 146 11.62 1.46 -12.76
C LEU A 146 11.41 1.93 -11.33
N ILE A 147 11.06 1.03 -10.43
CA ILE A 147 10.90 1.33 -9.00
C ILE A 147 12.23 1.76 -8.37
N LEU A 148 13.29 0.99 -8.60
CA LEU A 148 14.63 1.33 -8.10
C LEU A 148 15.10 2.71 -8.62
N ASN A 149 14.83 3.02 -9.88
CA ASN A 149 15.12 4.33 -10.45
C ASN A 149 14.28 5.44 -9.83
N SER A 150 13.02 5.18 -9.51
CA SER A 150 12.15 6.13 -8.80
C SER A 150 12.69 6.42 -7.40
N ILE A 151 13.07 5.38 -6.64
CA ILE A 151 13.69 5.51 -5.31
C ILE A 151 14.97 6.34 -5.41
N LYS A 152 15.86 6.03 -6.37
CA LYS A 152 17.09 6.77 -6.60
C LYS A 152 16.82 8.25 -6.88
N ASN A 153 15.90 8.56 -7.77
CA ASN A 153 15.56 9.93 -8.12
C ASN A 153 15.01 10.70 -6.92
N TYR A 154 14.15 10.07 -6.14
CA TYR A 154 13.62 10.65 -4.91
C TYR A 154 14.74 10.92 -3.89
N ALA A 155 15.61 9.96 -3.64
CA ALA A 155 16.73 10.07 -2.71
C ALA A 155 17.78 11.12 -3.14
N SER A 156 17.91 11.37 -4.44
CA SER A 156 18.84 12.37 -5.01
C SER A 156 18.25 13.76 -5.15
N ASN A 157 16.95 13.95 -4.83
CA ASN A 157 16.29 15.24 -4.99
C ASN A 157 16.77 16.21 -3.91
N GLN A 158 17.35 17.34 -4.33
CA GLN A 158 17.87 18.39 -3.44
C GLN A 158 16.76 19.24 -2.79
N GLU A 159 15.56 19.26 -3.37
CA GLU A 159 14.41 19.98 -2.84
C GLU A 159 13.70 19.24 -1.71
N THR A 160 14.03 17.96 -1.50
CA THR A 160 13.43 17.14 -0.46
C THR A 160 13.86 17.64 0.94
N ASN A 161 12.90 17.83 1.83
CA ASN A 161 13.17 18.20 3.22
C ASN A 161 13.65 17.02 4.05
N TRP A 162 14.94 16.70 3.95
CA TRP A 162 15.58 15.57 4.61
C TRP A 162 15.52 15.62 6.14
N ASN A 163 15.40 16.82 6.73
CA ASN A 163 15.26 16.97 8.18
C ASN A 163 13.91 16.42 8.66
N GLU A 164 12.87 16.56 7.85
CA GLU A 164 11.55 16.00 8.15
C GLU A 164 11.54 14.50 7.89
N LEU A 165 12.14 14.04 6.80
CA LEU A 165 12.23 12.63 6.46
C LEU A 165 13.07 11.80 7.45
N SER A 166 14.06 12.39 8.11
CA SER A 166 14.85 11.68 9.13
C SER A 166 13.98 11.17 10.29
N SER A 167 12.85 11.82 10.57
CA SER A 167 11.88 11.36 11.56
C SER A 167 11.13 10.08 11.12
N ASN A 168 11.12 9.78 9.82
CA ASN A 168 10.47 8.63 9.21
C ASN A 168 11.48 7.53 8.80
N GLY A 169 12.65 7.47 9.47
CA GLY A 169 13.65 6.44 9.28
C GLY A 169 14.59 6.62 8.08
N TRP A 170 14.49 7.75 7.35
CA TRP A 170 15.43 8.05 6.28
C TRP A 170 16.80 8.42 6.85
N THR A 171 17.82 7.65 6.50
CA THR A 171 19.21 7.85 6.95
C THR A 171 20.10 8.31 5.80
N ASP A 172 21.26 8.90 6.12
CA ASP A 172 22.20 9.35 5.10
C ASP A 172 22.70 8.21 4.19
N ASP A 173 22.71 6.98 4.69
CA ASP A 173 23.10 5.79 3.91
C ASP A 173 22.15 5.56 2.71
N LEU A 174 20.88 5.90 2.84
CA LEU A 174 19.87 5.77 1.75
C LEU A 174 20.06 6.85 0.67
N ARG A 175 20.77 7.93 0.98
CA ARG A 175 21.00 9.06 0.06
C ARG A 175 22.26 8.90 -0.76
N VAL A 176 23.25 8.15 -0.27
CA VAL A 176 24.61 8.08 -0.82
C VAL A 176 24.82 6.82 -1.67
N ASN A 177 24.00 5.78 -1.51
CA ASN A 177 24.10 4.51 -2.22
C ASN A 177 23.02 4.33 -3.27
#